data_45a16fb2033a8f6b676aa642df4bd1ff
#
_entry.id   45a16fb2033a8f6b676aa642df4bd1ff
#
_cell.length_a   1.000
_cell.length_b   1.000
_cell.length_c   1.000
_cell.angle_alpha   90.00
_cell.angle_beta   90.00
_cell.angle_gamma   90.00
#
_symmetry.space_group_name_H-M   'P 1'
#
loop_
_entity.id
_entity.type
_entity.pdbx_description
1 polymer ?
#
loop_
_entity_poly.entity_id
_entity_poly.type
_entity_poly.pdbx_seq_one_letter_code
_entity_poly.pdbx_strand_id
1 'polypeptide(L)'
;MQSPILQVALDVTELTRALKIAEEALIGGADWIEIGTPLVKSEGMQAVRALRAQFPTVTLVADLKTSDTGGLEVEMAAKAGANIVCVLANTDNAVIMDALRGAALYGVEIMADMMNVSDVVTRARELAGLGVQIINAHVGIDQQMEGKDPLDLLDRLADLPIKIAVAGGLNAESASKAAARGADIVIVGGSIIKAADVAKAARDVREAIDHPAEGTVVKTSLDDMIRELLEQVSAPNVTDALYRKGAMSGLTIQYVPKKMIGKAVTVQTFGGDWSKPVQAIDECRPGDVLVISNDKRTDIAPWGELATRSAGNKGIAGIIIDGAVRDWDDIVTLEIPVYATAIQPNAGEPKGFGEINAEISCCGQPVRPGDWLIGDQSGVVVIPRERAYEVARRAVEVQKTEVRIREEIRRGGTLGSLSQLLLWEKK
;
A
#
# COMPACT_ATOMS: atom_id res chain seq x y z
N MET A 1 -14.08 -29.92 2.86
CA MET A 1 -12.92 -29.59 2.01
C MET A 1 -11.72 -29.52 2.93
N GLN A 2 -10.53 -29.87 2.46
CA GLN A 2 -9.30 -29.71 3.25
C GLN A 2 -9.00 -28.22 3.34
N SER A 3 -8.56 -27.74 4.52
CA SER A 3 -8.22 -26.32 4.70
C SER A 3 -7.05 -25.95 3.77
N PRO A 4 -7.05 -24.74 3.16
CA PRO A 4 -5.93 -24.28 2.35
C PRO A 4 -4.61 -24.23 3.13
N ILE A 5 -3.51 -24.40 2.43
CA ILE A 5 -2.16 -24.28 2.98
C ILE A 5 -1.88 -22.81 3.26
N LEU A 6 -1.41 -22.46 4.46
CA LEU A 6 -0.85 -21.14 4.76
C LEU A 6 0.64 -21.13 4.46
N GLN A 7 1.04 -20.44 3.40
CA GLN A 7 2.43 -20.21 3.04
C GLN A 7 2.85 -18.80 3.46
N VAL A 8 3.92 -18.68 4.26
CA VAL A 8 4.44 -17.37 4.70
C VAL A 8 5.67 -16.99 3.89
N ALA A 9 5.59 -15.86 3.17
CA ALA A 9 6.66 -15.34 2.34
C ALA A 9 7.61 -14.42 3.12
N LEU A 10 8.89 -14.79 3.19
CA LEU A 10 9.95 -14.07 3.88
C LEU A 10 10.58 -13.01 2.95
N ASP A 11 9.84 -11.92 2.68
CA ASP A 11 10.31 -10.79 1.88
C ASP A 11 11.16 -9.82 2.71
N VAL A 12 12.25 -10.30 3.25
CA VAL A 12 13.27 -9.56 3.99
C VAL A 12 14.63 -9.76 3.34
N THR A 13 15.64 -8.96 3.69
CA THR A 13 16.97 -9.03 3.10
C THR A 13 18.03 -9.66 4.00
N GLU A 14 17.72 -9.91 5.28
CA GLU A 14 18.67 -10.39 6.30
C GLU A 14 18.28 -11.80 6.75
N LEU A 15 19.24 -12.73 6.68
CA LEU A 15 19.05 -14.14 7.03
C LEU A 15 18.64 -14.33 8.50
N THR A 16 19.33 -13.67 9.43
CA THR A 16 19.04 -13.81 10.87
C THR A 16 17.60 -13.45 11.20
N ARG A 17 17.10 -12.39 10.56
CA ARG A 17 15.72 -11.95 10.72
C ARG A 17 14.74 -12.92 10.07
N ALA A 18 15.06 -13.45 8.88
CA ALA A 18 14.25 -14.43 8.19
C ALA A 18 14.04 -15.70 9.03
N LEU A 19 15.12 -16.22 9.65
CA LEU A 19 15.06 -17.39 10.52
C LEU A 19 14.13 -17.18 11.71
N LYS A 20 14.20 -16.02 12.36
CA LYS A 20 13.32 -15.68 13.50
C LYS A 20 11.86 -15.55 13.08
N ILE A 21 11.59 -14.86 11.97
CA ILE A 21 10.21 -14.71 11.43
C ILE A 21 9.65 -16.08 11.05
N ALA A 22 10.43 -16.96 10.43
CA ALA A 22 10.00 -18.30 10.07
C ALA A 22 9.60 -19.12 11.31
N GLU A 23 10.40 -19.07 12.38
CA GLU A 23 10.07 -19.73 13.64
C GLU A 23 8.76 -19.22 14.24
N GLU A 24 8.60 -17.90 14.36
CA GLU A 24 7.40 -17.27 14.89
C GLU A 24 6.16 -17.57 14.00
N ALA A 25 6.30 -17.57 12.67
CA ALA A 25 5.22 -17.90 11.74
C ALA A 25 4.76 -19.35 11.88
N LEU A 26 5.71 -20.31 12.02
CA LEU A 26 5.40 -21.71 12.26
C LEU A 26 4.69 -21.94 13.59
N ILE A 27 5.09 -21.23 14.65
CA ILE A 27 4.38 -21.25 15.95
C ILE A 27 2.95 -20.70 15.76
N GLY A 28 2.75 -19.76 14.86
CA GLY A 28 1.44 -19.19 14.51
C GLY A 28 0.58 -20.07 13.62
N GLY A 29 1.08 -21.21 13.13
CA GLY A 29 0.32 -22.18 12.31
C GLY A 29 0.55 -22.05 10.81
N ALA A 30 1.68 -21.46 10.38
CA ALA A 30 2.10 -21.57 8.98
C ALA A 30 2.46 -23.00 8.63
N ASP A 31 2.02 -23.46 7.45
CA ASP A 31 2.33 -24.82 6.93
C ASP A 31 3.64 -24.81 6.13
N TRP A 32 3.84 -23.80 5.30
CA TRP A 32 4.97 -23.63 4.41
C TRP A 32 5.70 -22.31 4.63
N ILE A 33 7.00 -22.34 4.40
CA ILE A 33 7.84 -21.13 4.44
C ILE A 33 8.43 -20.88 3.06
N GLU A 34 8.23 -19.65 2.57
CA GLU A 34 8.80 -19.20 1.31
C GLU A 34 10.02 -18.32 1.55
N ILE A 35 11.11 -18.66 0.90
CA ILE A 35 12.30 -17.84 0.79
C ILE A 35 12.03 -16.82 -0.31
N GLY A 36 11.57 -15.62 0.08
CA GLY A 36 11.15 -14.59 -0.86
C GLY A 36 12.28 -14.11 -1.77
N THR A 37 11.92 -13.59 -2.93
CA THR A 37 12.90 -13.09 -3.92
C THR A 37 13.91 -12.09 -3.33
N PRO A 38 13.53 -11.14 -2.43
CA PRO A 38 14.50 -10.24 -1.81
C PRO A 38 15.55 -10.98 -0.98
N LEU A 39 15.15 -12.01 -0.24
CA LEU A 39 16.07 -12.80 0.59
C LEU A 39 17.02 -13.65 -0.27
N VAL A 40 16.50 -14.28 -1.31
CA VAL A 40 17.34 -15.03 -2.25
C VAL A 40 18.36 -14.13 -2.93
N LYS A 41 17.97 -12.93 -3.34
CA LYS A 41 18.86 -11.97 -4.01
C LYS A 41 19.93 -11.39 -3.08
N SER A 42 19.61 -11.26 -1.80
CA SER A 42 20.55 -10.74 -0.79
C SER A 42 21.52 -11.81 -0.30
N GLU A 43 21.03 -13.03 0.01
CA GLU A 43 21.77 -14.08 0.72
C GLU A 43 22.07 -15.30 -0.14
N GLY A 44 21.53 -15.37 -1.36
CA GLY A 44 21.69 -16.51 -2.26
C GLY A 44 21.12 -17.81 -1.71
N MET A 45 21.61 -18.95 -2.19
CA MET A 45 21.20 -20.28 -1.75
C MET A 45 21.57 -20.57 -0.30
N GLN A 46 22.36 -19.72 0.35
CA GLN A 46 22.65 -19.85 1.77
C GLN A 46 21.40 -19.67 2.63
N ALA A 47 20.46 -18.82 2.21
CA ALA A 47 19.18 -18.65 2.88
C ALA A 47 18.37 -19.96 2.90
N VAL A 48 18.30 -20.66 1.75
CA VAL A 48 17.60 -21.94 1.65
C VAL A 48 18.25 -23.01 2.53
N ARG A 49 19.60 -23.12 2.51
CA ARG A 49 20.34 -24.08 3.36
C ARG A 49 20.13 -23.81 4.84
N ALA A 50 20.18 -22.55 5.27
CA ALA A 50 20.00 -22.19 6.67
C ALA A 50 18.59 -22.48 7.18
N LEU A 51 17.56 -22.14 6.41
CA LEU A 51 16.18 -22.48 6.73
C LEU A 51 15.94 -24.00 6.76
N ARG A 52 16.50 -24.74 5.81
CA ARG A 52 16.44 -26.22 5.83
C ARG A 52 17.13 -26.81 7.05
N ALA A 53 18.27 -26.27 7.45
CA ALA A 53 18.99 -26.75 8.63
C ALA A 53 18.21 -26.49 9.92
N GLN A 54 17.54 -25.35 10.05
CA GLN A 54 16.74 -25.00 11.22
C GLN A 54 15.37 -25.70 11.22
N PHE A 55 14.76 -25.91 10.05
CA PHE A 55 13.43 -26.50 9.90
C PHE A 55 13.47 -27.73 8.95
N PRO A 56 13.98 -28.87 9.42
CA PRO A 56 14.25 -30.04 8.55
C PRO A 56 13.02 -30.64 7.85
N THR A 57 11.83 -30.50 8.43
CA THR A 57 10.59 -31.13 7.98
C THR A 57 9.60 -30.17 7.32
N VAL A 58 9.84 -28.88 7.40
CA VAL A 58 8.95 -27.85 6.83
C VAL A 58 9.08 -27.82 5.32
N THR A 59 7.97 -27.66 4.61
CA THR A 59 8.02 -27.41 3.17
C THR A 59 8.58 -26.02 2.90
N LEU A 60 9.69 -25.98 2.16
CA LEU A 60 10.38 -24.74 1.76
C LEU A 60 10.14 -24.45 0.30
N VAL A 61 9.67 -23.24 0.02
CA VAL A 61 9.44 -22.73 -1.34
C VAL A 61 10.54 -21.70 -1.65
N ALA A 62 11.27 -21.91 -2.75
CA ALA A 62 12.29 -20.96 -3.21
C ALA A 62 11.71 -20.05 -4.31
N ASP A 63 11.44 -18.78 -3.96
CA ASP A 63 10.90 -17.80 -4.92
C ASP A 63 12.02 -17.15 -5.73
N LEU A 64 12.54 -17.89 -6.70
CA LEU A 64 13.65 -17.46 -7.57
C LEU A 64 13.19 -16.49 -8.65
N LYS A 65 11.91 -16.58 -9.05
CA LYS A 65 11.38 -15.87 -10.23
C LYS A 65 12.22 -16.17 -11.48
N THR A 66 12.56 -17.45 -11.64
CA THR A 66 13.36 -17.96 -12.75
C THR A 66 12.75 -17.56 -14.10
N SER A 67 13.55 -16.98 -14.98
CA SER A 67 13.14 -16.59 -16.33
C SER A 67 14.10 -17.11 -17.42
N ASP A 68 15.21 -17.73 -17.03
CA ASP A 68 16.20 -18.36 -17.90
C ASP A 68 16.91 -19.49 -17.12
N THR A 69 17.60 -20.40 -17.80
CA THR A 69 18.37 -21.51 -17.20
C THR A 69 17.57 -22.33 -16.16
N GLY A 70 16.31 -22.67 -16.50
CA GLY A 70 15.34 -23.27 -15.56
C GLY A 70 15.86 -24.50 -14.83
N GLY A 71 16.49 -25.44 -15.55
CA GLY A 71 17.04 -26.66 -14.96
C GLY A 71 18.16 -26.39 -13.95
N LEU A 72 19.06 -25.45 -14.23
CA LEU A 72 20.19 -25.11 -13.35
C LEU A 72 19.69 -24.43 -12.06
N GLU A 73 18.77 -23.47 -12.16
CA GLU A 73 18.24 -22.78 -10.97
C GLU A 73 17.44 -23.74 -10.09
N VAL A 74 16.65 -24.62 -10.68
CA VAL A 74 15.92 -25.69 -9.94
C VAL A 74 16.90 -26.62 -9.23
N GLU A 75 17.97 -27.08 -9.91
CA GLU A 75 19.03 -27.88 -9.30
C GLU A 75 19.66 -27.18 -8.08
N MET A 76 20.01 -25.89 -8.23
CA MET A 76 20.61 -25.10 -7.14
C MET A 76 19.68 -25.04 -5.92
N ALA A 77 18.40 -24.75 -6.12
CA ALA A 77 17.41 -24.66 -5.04
C ALA A 77 17.14 -26.01 -4.38
N ALA A 78 16.97 -27.06 -5.18
CA ALA A 78 16.74 -28.41 -4.69
C ALA A 78 17.92 -28.94 -3.85
N LYS A 79 19.15 -28.76 -4.33
CA LYS A 79 20.38 -29.13 -3.58
C LYS A 79 20.58 -28.28 -2.32
N ALA A 80 20.02 -27.06 -2.27
CA ALA A 80 20.01 -26.25 -1.06
C ALA A 80 18.91 -26.68 -0.07
N GLY A 81 17.93 -27.47 -0.48
CA GLY A 81 16.89 -28.03 0.37
C GLY A 81 15.49 -27.50 0.13
N ALA A 82 15.23 -26.80 -0.97
CA ALA A 82 13.88 -26.42 -1.36
C ALA A 82 13.04 -27.66 -1.74
N ASN A 83 11.73 -27.61 -1.50
CA ASN A 83 10.75 -28.58 -1.94
C ASN A 83 10.01 -28.12 -3.19
N ILE A 84 9.86 -26.81 -3.33
CA ILE A 84 9.14 -26.16 -4.42
C ILE A 84 9.99 -25.00 -4.94
N VAL A 85 10.04 -24.82 -6.25
CA VAL A 85 10.78 -23.73 -6.90
C VAL A 85 9.83 -22.91 -7.76
N CYS A 86 9.83 -21.59 -7.55
CA CYS A 86 9.00 -20.68 -8.33
C CYS A 86 9.70 -20.22 -9.60
N VAL A 87 8.99 -20.35 -10.73
CA VAL A 87 9.41 -19.86 -12.04
C VAL A 87 8.39 -18.85 -12.57
N LEU A 88 8.83 -17.88 -13.37
CA LEU A 88 7.91 -16.92 -13.98
C LEU A 88 7.10 -17.59 -15.11
N ALA A 89 5.77 -17.49 -15.04
CA ALA A 89 4.88 -18.05 -16.04
C ALA A 89 4.96 -17.35 -17.41
N ASN A 90 5.43 -16.09 -17.43
CA ASN A 90 5.61 -15.30 -18.67
C ASN A 90 6.90 -15.63 -19.43
N THR A 91 7.71 -16.58 -18.95
CA THR A 91 8.93 -17.04 -19.64
C THR A 91 8.61 -18.02 -20.78
N ASP A 92 9.61 -18.33 -21.59
CA ASP A 92 9.50 -19.28 -22.70
C ASP A 92 9.26 -20.72 -22.21
N ASN A 93 8.52 -21.51 -22.99
CA ASN A 93 8.26 -22.91 -22.67
C ASN A 93 9.53 -23.77 -22.58
N ALA A 94 10.59 -23.41 -23.29
CA ALA A 94 11.87 -24.11 -23.17
C ALA A 94 12.44 -24.04 -21.75
N VAL A 95 12.32 -22.87 -21.09
CA VAL A 95 12.75 -22.67 -19.70
C VAL A 95 11.86 -23.46 -18.74
N ILE A 96 10.54 -23.44 -18.95
CA ILE A 96 9.58 -24.21 -18.14
C ILE A 96 9.87 -25.73 -18.24
N MET A 97 10.06 -26.24 -19.47
CA MET A 97 10.36 -27.65 -19.67
C MET A 97 11.71 -28.06 -19.09
N ASP A 98 12.69 -27.15 -19.12
CA ASP A 98 13.99 -27.39 -18.50
C ASP A 98 13.88 -27.42 -16.97
N ALA A 99 13.13 -26.48 -16.39
CA ALA A 99 12.81 -26.45 -14.96
C ALA A 99 12.09 -27.74 -14.51
N LEU A 100 11.10 -28.21 -15.28
CA LEU A 100 10.39 -29.46 -15.00
C LEU A 100 11.30 -30.70 -15.08
N ARG A 101 12.25 -30.75 -16.04
CA ARG A 101 13.26 -31.81 -16.07
C ARG A 101 14.15 -31.81 -14.84
N GLY A 102 14.61 -30.62 -14.42
CA GLY A 102 15.35 -30.45 -13.18
C GLY A 102 14.52 -30.88 -11.95
N ALA A 103 13.27 -30.48 -11.90
CA ALA A 103 12.35 -30.82 -10.81
C ALA A 103 12.16 -32.34 -10.68
N ALA A 104 11.94 -33.03 -11.80
CA ALA A 104 11.80 -34.49 -11.83
C ALA A 104 13.09 -35.19 -11.38
N LEU A 105 14.26 -34.69 -11.75
CA LEU A 105 15.56 -35.26 -11.38
C LEU A 105 15.85 -35.14 -9.87
N TYR A 106 15.46 -33.99 -9.25
CA TYR A 106 15.80 -33.72 -7.85
C TYR A 106 14.61 -33.91 -6.89
N GLY A 107 13.43 -34.30 -7.38
CA GLY A 107 12.25 -34.60 -6.55
C GLY A 107 11.62 -33.36 -5.93
N VAL A 108 11.59 -32.22 -6.66
CA VAL A 108 10.94 -30.98 -6.24
C VAL A 108 9.75 -30.66 -7.15
N GLU A 109 8.85 -29.78 -6.72
CA GLU A 109 7.71 -29.30 -7.52
C GLU A 109 8.00 -27.91 -8.13
N ILE A 110 7.32 -27.60 -9.25
CA ILE A 110 7.37 -26.27 -9.86
C ILE A 110 6.08 -25.50 -9.57
N MET A 111 6.24 -24.27 -9.06
CA MET A 111 5.18 -23.29 -8.95
C MET A 111 5.39 -22.21 -10.02
N ALA A 112 4.42 -22.00 -10.91
CA ALA A 112 4.49 -20.98 -11.94
C ALA A 112 3.79 -19.69 -11.48
N ASP A 113 4.55 -18.61 -11.36
CA ASP A 113 4.08 -17.30 -10.95
C ASP A 113 3.47 -16.54 -12.13
N MET A 114 2.17 -16.25 -12.06
CA MET A 114 1.40 -15.61 -13.14
C MET A 114 1.60 -14.10 -13.25
N MET A 115 2.51 -13.53 -12.48
CA MET A 115 2.82 -12.11 -12.54
C MET A 115 3.20 -11.68 -13.97
N ASN A 116 2.61 -10.55 -14.43
CA ASN A 116 2.84 -10.00 -15.78
C ASN A 116 2.40 -10.90 -16.95
N VAL A 117 1.56 -11.89 -16.73
CA VAL A 117 0.92 -12.66 -17.81
C VAL A 117 -0.33 -11.92 -18.28
N SER A 118 -0.47 -11.67 -19.57
CA SER A 118 -1.59 -10.95 -20.17
C SER A 118 -2.86 -11.82 -20.27
N ASP A 119 -2.73 -13.03 -20.82
CA ASP A 119 -3.82 -14.03 -20.88
C ASP A 119 -3.54 -15.16 -19.90
N VAL A 120 -3.96 -14.94 -18.65
CA VAL A 120 -3.69 -15.86 -17.54
C VAL A 120 -4.34 -17.22 -17.69
N VAL A 121 -5.56 -17.28 -18.27
CA VAL A 121 -6.31 -18.54 -18.39
C VAL A 121 -5.68 -19.46 -19.44
N THR A 122 -5.37 -18.91 -20.61
CA THR A 122 -4.71 -19.66 -21.67
C THR A 122 -3.33 -20.15 -21.23
N ARG A 123 -2.55 -19.26 -20.58
CA ARG A 123 -1.21 -19.59 -20.10
C ARG A 123 -1.25 -20.66 -19.00
N ALA A 124 -2.17 -20.57 -18.05
CA ALA A 124 -2.30 -21.56 -16.98
C ALA A 124 -2.67 -22.95 -17.53
N ARG A 125 -3.57 -23.04 -18.52
CA ARG A 125 -3.89 -24.31 -19.20
C ARG A 125 -2.68 -24.90 -19.92
N GLU A 126 -1.90 -24.07 -20.60
CA GLU A 126 -0.68 -24.50 -21.27
C GLU A 126 0.33 -25.06 -20.26
N LEU A 127 0.59 -24.34 -19.16
CA LEU A 127 1.52 -24.76 -18.10
C LEU A 127 1.07 -26.07 -17.43
N ALA A 128 -0.23 -26.22 -17.15
CA ALA A 128 -0.80 -27.45 -16.65
C ALA A 128 -0.57 -28.62 -17.63
N GLY A 129 -0.74 -28.38 -18.94
CA GLY A 129 -0.47 -29.34 -20.00
C GLY A 129 1.02 -29.72 -20.12
N LEU A 130 1.94 -28.84 -19.76
CA LEU A 130 3.38 -29.12 -19.68
C LEU A 130 3.77 -29.92 -18.43
N GLY A 131 2.89 -29.98 -17.41
CA GLY A 131 3.12 -30.73 -16.18
C GLY A 131 3.54 -29.89 -14.97
N VAL A 132 3.32 -28.56 -15.01
CA VAL A 132 3.47 -27.69 -13.83
C VAL A 132 2.47 -28.13 -12.75
N GLN A 133 2.88 -28.16 -11.48
CA GLN A 133 2.08 -28.68 -10.39
C GLN A 133 1.23 -27.62 -9.68
N ILE A 134 1.71 -26.35 -9.65
CA ILE A 134 1.08 -25.25 -8.92
C ILE A 134 1.09 -24.00 -9.80
N ILE A 135 -0.06 -23.35 -9.92
CA ILE A 135 -0.20 -21.99 -10.52
C ILE A 135 -0.36 -20.99 -9.39
N ASN A 136 0.47 -19.95 -9.36
CA ASN A 136 0.35 -18.87 -8.39
C ASN A 136 -0.37 -17.67 -9.02
N ALA A 137 -1.62 -17.45 -8.64
CA ALA A 137 -2.40 -16.25 -8.96
C ALA A 137 -1.81 -15.05 -8.21
N HIS A 138 -0.75 -14.48 -8.75
CA HIS A 138 0.05 -13.44 -8.11
C HIS A 138 -0.13 -12.09 -8.78
N VAL A 139 -0.48 -11.09 -7.95
CA VAL A 139 -0.43 -9.68 -8.31
C VAL A 139 0.77 -9.04 -7.62
N GLY A 140 1.78 -8.66 -8.39
CA GLY A 140 3.00 -8.05 -7.88
C GLY A 140 2.74 -6.72 -7.16
N ILE A 141 3.68 -6.27 -6.31
CA ILE A 141 3.54 -5.07 -5.48
C ILE A 141 3.17 -3.85 -6.32
N ASP A 142 3.86 -3.62 -7.45
CA ASP A 142 3.58 -2.47 -8.31
C ASP A 142 2.19 -2.54 -8.95
N GLN A 143 1.71 -3.73 -9.31
CA GLN A 143 0.36 -3.94 -9.84
C GLN A 143 -0.73 -3.76 -8.78
N GLN A 144 -0.45 -4.15 -7.52
CA GLN A 144 -1.36 -3.85 -6.39
C GLN A 144 -1.50 -2.35 -6.16
N MET A 145 -0.43 -1.57 -6.40
CA MET A 145 -0.48 -0.11 -6.33
C MET A 145 -1.35 0.51 -7.43
N GLU A 146 -1.57 -0.20 -8.54
CA GLU A 146 -2.51 0.17 -9.60
C GLU A 146 -3.95 -0.30 -9.32
N GLY A 147 -4.20 -0.95 -8.19
CA GLY A 147 -5.54 -1.41 -7.80
C GLY A 147 -5.94 -2.80 -8.33
N LYS A 148 -4.98 -3.59 -8.84
CA LYS A 148 -5.25 -4.98 -9.22
C LYS A 148 -5.39 -5.86 -7.99
N ASP A 149 -6.38 -6.75 -8.00
CA ASP A 149 -6.69 -7.66 -6.89
C ASP A 149 -6.33 -9.12 -7.28
N PRO A 150 -5.53 -9.84 -6.47
CA PRO A 150 -5.23 -11.25 -6.73
C PRO A 150 -6.47 -12.16 -6.65
N LEU A 151 -7.53 -11.75 -5.96
CA LEU A 151 -8.78 -12.49 -5.90
C LEU A 151 -9.53 -12.53 -7.23
N ASP A 152 -9.46 -11.44 -8.02
CA ASP A 152 -10.02 -11.43 -9.38
C ASP A 152 -9.26 -12.39 -10.31
N LEU A 153 -7.95 -12.57 -10.06
CA LEU A 153 -7.13 -13.50 -10.79
C LEU A 153 -7.44 -14.95 -10.38
N LEU A 154 -7.63 -15.19 -9.08
CA LEU A 154 -8.05 -16.47 -8.54
C LEU A 154 -9.38 -16.92 -9.16
N ASP A 155 -10.41 -16.06 -9.20
CA ASP A 155 -11.72 -16.36 -9.77
C ASP A 155 -11.63 -16.82 -11.25
N ARG A 156 -10.67 -16.31 -12.00
CA ARG A 156 -10.46 -16.69 -13.41
C ARG A 156 -9.78 -18.04 -13.56
N LEU A 157 -9.10 -18.55 -12.55
CA LEU A 157 -8.29 -19.76 -12.57
C LEU A 157 -8.91 -20.92 -11.79
N ALA A 158 -9.93 -20.67 -10.95
CA ALA A 158 -10.49 -21.63 -10.01
C ALA A 158 -11.02 -22.94 -10.62
N ASP A 159 -11.46 -22.90 -11.90
CA ASP A 159 -11.99 -24.08 -12.59
C ASP A 159 -10.92 -24.97 -13.24
N LEU A 160 -9.64 -24.63 -13.10
CA LEU A 160 -8.55 -25.42 -13.68
C LEU A 160 -8.21 -26.64 -12.80
N PRO A 161 -7.92 -27.81 -13.39
CA PRO A 161 -7.59 -29.04 -12.66
C PRO A 161 -6.12 -29.04 -12.20
N ILE A 162 -5.71 -28.01 -11.49
CA ILE A 162 -4.34 -27.80 -10.98
C ILE A 162 -4.44 -27.06 -9.64
N LYS A 163 -3.46 -27.25 -8.75
CA LYS A 163 -3.42 -26.49 -7.49
C LYS A 163 -3.23 -25.00 -7.77
N ILE A 164 -4.08 -24.16 -7.16
CA ILE A 164 -4.01 -22.72 -7.29
C ILE A 164 -3.53 -22.11 -5.95
N ALA A 165 -2.37 -21.46 -6.02
CA ALA A 165 -1.89 -20.57 -4.99
C ALA A 165 -2.37 -19.15 -5.29
N VAL A 166 -2.57 -18.33 -4.26
CA VAL A 166 -2.91 -16.92 -4.39
C VAL A 166 -1.96 -16.06 -3.57
N ALA A 167 -1.38 -15.02 -4.19
CA ALA A 167 -0.41 -14.12 -3.60
C ALA A 167 -0.65 -12.66 -3.99
N GLY A 168 -0.22 -11.74 -3.13
CA GLY A 168 -0.23 -10.31 -3.43
C GLY A 168 -1.01 -9.48 -2.42
N GLY A 169 -0.33 -9.01 -1.36
CA GLY A 169 -0.87 -8.07 -0.37
C GLY A 169 -2.00 -8.62 0.51
N LEU A 170 -2.10 -9.94 0.67
CA LEU A 170 -3.15 -10.57 1.47
C LEU A 170 -2.98 -10.27 2.97
N ASN A 171 -4.11 -10.15 3.64
CA ASN A 171 -4.26 -10.08 5.10
C ASN A 171 -5.27 -11.14 5.56
N ALA A 172 -5.61 -11.21 6.84
CA ALA A 172 -6.55 -12.20 7.37
C ALA A 172 -7.92 -12.17 6.65
N GLU A 173 -8.46 -10.99 6.37
CA GLU A 173 -9.75 -10.84 5.68
C GLU A 173 -9.69 -11.34 4.24
N SER A 174 -8.69 -10.88 3.46
CA SER A 174 -8.54 -11.30 2.05
C SER A 174 -8.09 -12.77 1.94
N ALA A 175 -7.35 -13.30 2.90
CA ALA A 175 -7.01 -14.70 3.02
C ALA A 175 -8.25 -15.59 3.23
N SER A 176 -9.17 -15.16 4.10
CA SER A 176 -10.48 -15.79 4.28
C SER A 176 -11.29 -15.83 2.97
N LYS A 177 -11.32 -14.69 2.25
CA LYS A 177 -11.99 -14.61 0.93
C LYS A 177 -11.35 -15.52 -0.11
N ALA A 178 -10.01 -15.65 -0.11
CA ALA A 178 -9.29 -16.54 -1.00
C ALA A 178 -9.64 -18.02 -0.70
N ALA A 179 -9.66 -18.40 0.57
CA ALA A 179 -10.06 -19.75 0.99
C ALA A 179 -11.52 -20.07 0.58
N ALA A 180 -12.46 -19.14 0.79
CA ALA A 180 -13.85 -19.27 0.38
C ALA A 180 -14.04 -19.43 -1.14
N ARG A 181 -13.10 -18.90 -1.95
CA ARG A 181 -13.09 -19.00 -3.42
C ARG A 181 -12.31 -20.18 -3.96
N GLY A 182 -11.86 -21.11 -3.10
CA GLY A 182 -11.24 -22.36 -3.48
C GLY A 182 -9.74 -22.29 -3.75
N ALA A 183 -9.01 -21.32 -3.19
CA ALA A 183 -7.55 -21.36 -3.20
C ALA A 183 -7.05 -22.61 -2.46
N ASP A 184 -6.07 -23.33 -3.03
CA ASP A 184 -5.41 -24.45 -2.37
C ASP A 184 -4.29 -23.98 -1.45
N ILE A 185 -3.64 -22.87 -1.81
CA ILE A 185 -2.52 -22.29 -1.08
C ILE A 185 -2.74 -20.76 -0.97
N VAL A 186 -2.66 -20.24 0.24
CA VAL A 186 -2.75 -18.80 0.51
C VAL A 186 -1.39 -18.29 0.95
N ILE A 187 -0.78 -17.43 0.12
CA ILE A 187 0.57 -16.89 0.33
C ILE A 187 0.47 -15.51 0.97
N VAL A 188 1.00 -15.36 2.17
CA VAL A 188 0.94 -14.12 2.93
C VAL A 188 2.35 -13.67 3.32
N GLY A 189 2.70 -12.44 2.91
CA GLY A 189 3.98 -11.81 3.22
C GLY A 189 3.80 -10.68 4.23
N GLY A 190 3.75 -9.45 3.74
CA GLY A 190 3.86 -8.23 4.51
C GLY A 190 2.97 -8.11 5.74
N SER A 191 1.73 -8.58 5.72
CA SER A 191 0.81 -8.50 6.86
C SER A 191 1.23 -9.37 8.05
N ILE A 192 1.99 -10.44 7.81
CA ILE A 192 2.58 -11.29 8.85
C ILE A 192 3.98 -10.80 9.23
N ILE A 193 4.89 -10.71 8.25
CA ILE A 193 6.32 -10.48 8.55
C ILE A 193 6.65 -9.07 9.06
N LYS A 194 5.75 -8.11 8.88
CA LYS A 194 5.86 -6.73 9.38
C LYS A 194 5.07 -6.49 10.66
N ALA A 195 4.32 -7.49 11.15
CA ALA A 195 3.56 -7.38 12.38
C ALA A 195 4.50 -7.26 13.60
N ALA A 196 4.03 -6.59 14.66
CA ALA A 196 4.74 -6.50 15.93
C ALA A 196 4.84 -7.87 16.64
N ASP A 197 3.82 -8.72 16.44
CA ASP A 197 3.75 -10.12 16.89
C ASP A 197 3.44 -11.00 15.68
N VAL A 198 4.50 -11.59 15.12
CA VAL A 198 4.43 -12.42 13.91
C VAL A 198 3.62 -13.70 14.16
N ALA A 199 3.79 -14.33 15.32
CA ALA A 199 3.08 -15.56 15.67
C ALA A 199 1.58 -15.32 15.80
N LYS A 200 1.19 -14.19 16.41
CA LYS A 200 -0.22 -13.79 16.48
C LYS A 200 -0.78 -13.50 15.09
N ALA A 201 -0.08 -12.73 14.28
CA ALA A 201 -0.53 -12.38 12.94
C ALA A 201 -0.69 -13.63 12.03
N ALA A 202 0.23 -14.59 12.13
CA ALA A 202 0.11 -15.87 11.42
C ALA A 202 -1.10 -16.68 11.92
N ARG A 203 -1.36 -16.70 13.23
CA ARG A 203 -2.51 -17.38 13.83
C ARG A 203 -3.83 -16.74 13.38
N ASP A 204 -3.91 -15.42 13.39
CA ASP A 204 -5.11 -14.68 12.95
C ASP A 204 -5.43 -15.00 11.46
N VAL A 205 -4.40 -15.12 10.60
CA VAL A 205 -4.57 -15.55 9.20
C VAL A 205 -4.96 -17.02 9.11
N ARG A 206 -4.33 -17.91 9.87
CA ARG A 206 -4.65 -19.34 9.88
C ARG A 206 -6.11 -19.57 10.26
N GLU A 207 -6.56 -18.93 11.33
CA GLU A 207 -7.93 -19.01 11.81
C GLU A 207 -8.95 -18.50 10.76
N ALA A 208 -8.59 -17.41 10.07
CA ALA A 208 -9.41 -16.84 8.99
C ALA A 208 -9.53 -17.76 7.76
N ILE A 209 -8.47 -18.54 7.45
CA ILE A 209 -8.47 -19.52 6.36
C ILE A 209 -9.24 -20.79 6.75
N ASP A 210 -9.11 -21.23 8.01
CA ASP A 210 -9.79 -22.44 8.52
C ASP A 210 -11.30 -22.24 8.66
N HIS A 211 -11.72 -21.01 8.94
CA HIS A 211 -13.10 -20.63 9.12
C HIS A 211 -13.50 -19.46 8.20
N PRO A 212 -13.51 -19.71 6.86
CA PRO A 212 -13.80 -18.65 5.90
C PRO A 212 -15.20 -18.10 6.10
N ALA A 213 -15.29 -16.78 6.28
CA ALA A 213 -16.57 -16.10 6.42
C ALA A 213 -17.32 -16.10 5.08
N GLU A 214 -18.58 -16.54 5.06
CA GLU A 214 -19.50 -16.31 3.95
C GLU A 214 -19.82 -14.82 3.89
N GLY A 215 -19.05 -14.05 3.10
CA GLY A 215 -19.21 -12.61 2.96
C GLY A 215 -19.74 -12.23 1.60
N THR A 216 -20.87 -11.50 1.56
CA THR A 216 -21.25 -10.70 0.38
C THR A 216 -20.16 -9.68 0.13
N VAL A 217 -19.55 -9.73 -1.05
CA VAL A 217 -18.57 -8.73 -1.51
C VAL A 217 -19.31 -7.40 -1.70
N VAL A 218 -19.26 -6.53 -0.71
CA VAL A 218 -19.62 -5.14 -0.89
C VAL A 218 -18.50 -4.51 -1.72
N LYS A 219 -18.79 -4.15 -2.97
CA LYS A 219 -17.85 -3.41 -3.80
C LYS A 219 -17.65 -2.02 -3.20
N THR A 220 -16.60 -1.85 -2.42
CA THR A 220 -16.15 -0.54 -1.94
C THR A 220 -15.69 0.29 -3.13
N SER A 221 -16.09 1.55 -3.21
CA SER A 221 -15.61 2.42 -4.29
C SER A 221 -14.10 2.68 -4.15
N LEU A 222 -13.42 2.98 -5.26
CA LEU A 222 -11.99 3.33 -5.22
C LEU A 222 -11.74 4.55 -4.30
N ASP A 223 -12.64 5.51 -4.29
CA ASP A 223 -12.55 6.68 -3.42
C ASP A 223 -12.65 6.32 -1.93
N ASP A 224 -13.55 5.41 -1.57
CA ASP A 224 -13.67 4.92 -0.19
C ASP A 224 -12.42 4.15 0.23
N MET A 225 -11.88 3.29 -0.64
CA MET A 225 -10.61 2.59 -0.38
C MET A 225 -9.45 3.56 -0.16
N ILE A 226 -9.33 4.61 -0.98
CA ILE A 226 -8.30 5.64 -0.81
C ILE A 226 -8.46 6.34 0.53
N ARG A 227 -9.69 6.73 0.88
CA ARG A 227 -9.99 7.39 2.16
C ARG A 227 -9.62 6.51 3.35
N GLU A 228 -10.05 5.25 3.36
CA GLU A 228 -9.73 4.29 4.42
C GLU A 228 -8.22 4.07 4.61
N LEU A 229 -7.46 4.04 3.51
CA LEU A 229 -6.00 3.94 3.56
C LEU A 229 -5.37 5.23 4.14
N LEU A 230 -5.84 6.41 3.71
CA LEU A 230 -5.33 7.69 4.20
C LEU A 230 -5.69 7.96 5.66
N GLU A 231 -6.79 7.41 6.16
CA GLU A 231 -7.15 7.49 7.59
C GLU A 231 -6.13 6.80 8.49
N GLN A 232 -5.46 5.74 8.01
CA GLN A 232 -4.47 4.98 8.77
C GLN A 232 -3.10 5.65 8.88
N VAL A 233 -2.81 6.66 8.04
CA VAL A 233 -1.47 7.23 7.89
C VAL A 233 -1.42 8.71 8.23
N SER A 234 -0.24 9.25 8.51
CA SER A 234 0.00 10.68 8.72
C SER A 234 0.39 11.40 7.43
N ALA A 235 0.31 12.73 7.40
CA ALA A 235 0.83 13.54 6.30
C ALA A 235 2.33 13.26 6.03
N PRO A 236 3.23 13.12 7.03
CA PRO A 236 4.60 12.66 6.83
C PRO A 236 4.72 11.32 6.11
N ASN A 237 3.92 10.30 6.47
CA ASN A 237 3.96 9.00 5.77
C ASN A 237 3.61 9.14 4.28
N VAL A 238 2.70 10.06 3.95
CA VAL A 238 2.33 10.35 2.56
C VAL A 238 3.46 11.06 1.81
N THR A 239 4.18 11.99 2.44
CA THR A 239 5.36 12.61 1.79
C THR A 239 6.45 11.60 1.52
N ASP A 240 6.70 10.65 2.42
CA ASP A 240 7.66 9.57 2.21
C ASP A 240 7.23 8.66 1.05
N ALA A 241 5.94 8.32 0.95
CA ALA A 241 5.36 7.59 -0.17
C ALA A 241 5.47 8.34 -1.51
N LEU A 242 5.48 9.68 -1.47
CA LEU A 242 5.69 10.58 -2.62
C LEU A 242 7.17 10.92 -2.86
N TYR A 243 8.10 10.21 -2.24
CA TYR A 243 9.54 10.51 -2.33
C TYR A 243 9.88 11.94 -1.89
N ARG A 244 9.29 12.37 -0.75
CA ARG A 244 9.46 13.69 -0.11
C ARG A 244 8.97 14.84 -0.99
N LYS A 245 7.82 14.63 -1.68
CA LYS A 245 7.15 15.65 -2.50
C LYS A 245 5.72 15.88 -2.02
N GLY A 246 5.05 16.87 -2.62
CA GLY A 246 3.63 17.13 -2.41
C GLY A 246 3.31 17.97 -1.15
N ALA A 247 4.26 18.23 -0.26
CA ALA A 247 4.02 19.05 0.92
C ALA A 247 3.82 20.53 0.54
N MET A 248 2.73 21.12 1.03
CA MET A 248 2.48 22.56 0.95
C MET A 248 3.41 23.33 1.90
N SER A 249 3.83 24.53 1.51
CA SER A 249 4.74 25.37 2.29
C SER A 249 4.10 26.71 2.64
N GLY A 250 4.53 27.33 3.75
CA GLY A 250 4.04 28.65 4.14
C GLY A 250 2.69 28.66 4.85
N LEU A 251 2.09 27.53 5.13
CA LEU A 251 0.88 27.43 5.96
C LEU A 251 1.25 27.60 7.45
N THR A 252 1.42 28.85 7.88
CA THR A 252 1.86 29.19 9.24
C THR A 252 0.71 29.27 10.25
N ILE A 253 -0.51 29.39 9.76
CA ILE A 253 -1.73 29.45 10.55
C ILE A 253 -2.50 28.15 10.31
N GLN A 254 -2.72 27.41 11.38
CA GLN A 254 -3.44 26.15 11.27
C GLN A 254 -4.30 25.88 12.52
N TYR A 255 -5.50 25.39 12.27
CA TYR A 255 -6.40 24.83 13.26
C TYR A 255 -6.83 23.44 12.79
N VAL A 256 -6.44 22.41 13.52
CA VAL A 256 -6.58 21.01 13.11
C VAL A 256 -7.27 20.22 14.22
N PRO A 257 -8.59 20.39 14.42
CA PRO A 257 -9.34 19.63 15.41
C PRO A 257 -9.43 18.14 15.07
N LYS A 258 -9.33 17.81 13.80
CA LYS A 258 -9.32 16.44 13.25
C LYS A 258 -8.48 16.38 11.97
N LYS A 259 -8.07 15.18 11.58
CA LYS A 259 -7.38 14.96 10.31
C LYS A 259 -8.28 15.37 9.14
N MET A 260 -7.72 16.09 8.18
CA MET A 260 -8.36 16.48 6.94
C MET A 260 -8.00 15.47 5.84
N ILE A 261 -9.00 14.86 5.20
CA ILE A 261 -8.82 13.97 4.05
C ILE A 261 -9.96 14.23 3.07
N GLY A 262 -9.63 14.55 1.82
CA GLY A 262 -10.67 14.75 0.79
C GLY A 262 -10.10 15.12 -0.57
N LYS A 263 -11.01 15.24 -1.54
CA LYS A 263 -10.70 15.70 -2.90
C LYS A 263 -10.73 17.22 -2.98
N ALA A 264 -9.83 17.79 -3.76
CA ALA A 264 -9.73 19.23 -3.98
C ALA A 264 -10.90 19.76 -4.81
N VAL A 265 -11.58 20.76 -4.27
CA VAL A 265 -12.31 21.76 -5.04
C VAL A 265 -11.46 23.02 -5.02
N THR A 266 -10.99 23.45 -6.18
CA THR A 266 -10.00 24.52 -6.30
C THR A 266 -10.64 25.85 -6.62
N VAL A 267 -10.11 26.93 -6.08
CA VAL A 267 -10.56 28.29 -6.33
C VAL A 267 -9.37 29.20 -6.55
N GLN A 268 -9.33 29.85 -7.68
CA GLN A 268 -8.49 31.02 -7.90
C GLN A 268 -9.30 32.28 -7.60
N THR A 269 -8.79 33.14 -6.71
CA THR A 269 -9.33 34.47 -6.49
C THR A 269 -8.22 35.52 -6.41
N PHE A 270 -8.55 36.82 -6.37
CA PHE A 270 -7.59 37.90 -6.41
C PHE A 270 -8.01 39.03 -5.48
N GLY A 271 -7.02 39.66 -4.82
CA GLY A 271 -7.24 40.86 -4.04
C GLY A 271 -8.23 40.73 -2.87
N GLY A 272 -8.39 39.51 -2.35
CA GLY A 272 -9.31 39.24 -1.27
C GLY A 272 -10.78 39.12 -1.69
N ASP A 273 -11.09 39.09 -2.99
CA ASP A 273 -12.44 38.85 -3.48
C ASP A 273 -12.98 37.48 -2.96
N TRP A 274 -14.03 37.57 -2.15
CA TRP A 274 -14.60 36.41 -1.50
C TRP A 274 -15.75 35.73 -2.27
N SER A 275 -16.15 36.29 -3.42
CA SER A 275 -17.30 35.77 -4.17
C SER A 275 -17.08 34.36 -4.69
N LYS A 276 -15.94 34.06 -5.35
CA LYS A 276 -15.62 32.73 -5.85
C LYS A 276 -15.39 31.70 -4.73
N PRO A 277 -14.62 32.02 -3.66
CA PRO A 277 -14.53 31.16 -2.48
C PRO A 277 -15.88 30.75 -1.89
N VAL A 278 -16.82 31.69 -1.74
CA VAL A 278 -18.15 31.39 -1.21
C VAL A 278 -19.00 30.57 -2.19
N GLN A 279 -18.98 30.92 -3.50
CA GLN A 279 -19.67 30.14 -4.53
C GLN A 279 -19.17 28.68 -4.59
N ALA A 280 -17.87 28.46 -4.38
CA ALA A 280 -17.30 27.12 -4.44
C ALA A 280 -17.79 26.19 -3.32
N ILE A 281 -18.34 26.72 -2.23
CA ILE A 281 -18.98 25.90 -1.19
C ILE A 281 -20.15 25.10 -1.81
N ASP A 282 -20.91 25.70 -2.73
CA ASP A 282 -22.04 25.06 -3.36
C ASP A 282 -21.63 23.94 -4.34
N GLU A 283 -20.44 24.04 -4.93
CA GLU A 283 -19.86 23.03 -5.81
C GLU A 283 -19.26 21.83 -5.06
N CYS A 284 -18.93 22.00 -3.75
CA CYS A 284 -18.36 20.93 -2.93
C CYS A 284 -19.38 19.86 -2.59
N ARG A 285 -18.91 18.64 -2.48
CA ARG A 285 -19.62 17.50 -1.88
C ARG A 285 -19.16 17.28 -0.43
N PRO A 286 -19.95 16.64 0.43
CA PRO A 286 -19.49 16.23 1.73
C PRO A 286 -18.18 15.43 1.63
N GLY A 287 -17.18 15.82 2.42
CA GLY A 287 -15.86 15.19 2.42
C GLY A 287 -14.85 15.79 1.43
N ASP A 288 -15.21 16.77 0.62
CA ASP A 288 -14.25 17.51 -0.22
C ASP A 288 -13.41 18.49 0.62
N VAL A 289 -12.29 18.92 0.08
CA VAL A 289 -11.41 19.96 0.65
C VAL A 289 -11.42 21.17 -0.27
N LEU A 290 -11.74 22.34 0.28
CA LEU A 290 -11.73 23.58 -0.44
C LEU A 290 -10.33 24.19 -0.43
N VAL A 291 -9.75 24.43 -1.60
CA VAL A 291 -8.40 24.96 -1.78
C VAL A 291 -8.47 26.31 -2.49
N ILE A 292 -8.10 27.37 -1.78
CA ILE A 292 -8.24 28.76 -2.24
C ILE A 292 -6.85 29.37 -2.47
N SER A 293 -6.58 29.80 -3.69
CA SER A 293 -5.42 30.63 -4.01
C SER A 293 -5.85 32.10 -4.11
N ASN A 294 -5.33 32.95 -3.21
CA ASN A 294 -5.54 34.39 -3.21
C ASN A 294 -4.27 35.12 -3.67
N ASP A 295 -3.59 34.60 -4.66
CA ASP A 295 -2.34 35.16 -5.21
C ASP A 295 -1.28 35.47 -4.13
N LYS A 296 -1.22 34.60 -3.09
CA LYS A 296 -0.33 34.72 -1.90
C LYS A 296 -0.51 36.06 -1.13
N ARG A 297 -1.64 36.71 -1.27
CA ARG A 297 -1.93 37.97 -0.56
C ARG A 297 -2.16 37.71 0.92
N THR A 298 -1.34 38.34 1.76
CA THR A 298 -1.42 38.22 3.22
C THR A 298 -2.00 39.45 3.91
N ASP A 299 -2.30 40.51 3.16
CA ASP A 299 -2.80 41.77 3.64
C ASP A 299 -4.33 41.93 3.53
N ILE A 300 -5.01 40.98 2.89
CA ILE A 300 -6.46 40.98 2.67
C ILE A 300 -7.01 39.59 2.62
N ALA A 301 -8.09 39.30 3.37
CA ALA A 301 -8.68 38.02 3.56
C ALA A 301 -9.89 37.76 2.63
N PRO A 302 -9.86 36.73 1.79
CA PRO A 302 -11.01 36.28 1.01
C PRO A 302 -11.92 35.32 1.79
N TRP A 303 -11.60 34.98 3.04
CA TRP A 303 -12.27 33.95 3.84
C TRP A 303 -12.34 34.34 5.31
N GLY A 304 -13.45 33.98 5.98
CA GLY A 304 -13.67 34.23 7.40
C GLY A 304 -14.62 33.23 8.04
N GLU A 305 -15.09 33.52 9.25
CA GLU A 305 -15.93 32.65 10.07
C GLU A 305 -17.23 32.23 9.38
N LEU A 306 -18.01 33.16 8.84
CA LEU A 306 -19.30 32.85 8.22
C LEU A 306 -19.17 31.84 7.06
N ALA A 307 -18.12 32.01 6.22
CA ALA A 307 -17.82 31.06 5.15
C ALA A 307 -17.38 29.70 5.70
N THR A 308 -16.58 29.68 6.77
CA THR A 308 -16.15 28.43 7.44
C THR A 308 -17.34 27.69 8.01
N ARG A 309 -18.29 28.37 8.65
CA ARG A 309 -19.52 27.77 9.17
C ARG A 309 -20.41 27.21 8.05
N SER A 310 -20.54 27.95 6.95
CA SER A 310 -21.24 27.46 5.75
C SER A 310 -20.59 26.22 5.17
N ALA A 311 -19.27 26.17 5.08
CA ALA A 311 -18.51 25.01 4.65
C ALA A 311 -18.71 23.82 5.58
N GLY A 312 -18.73 24.04 6.90
CA GLY A 312 -19.05 23.01 7.90
C GLY A 312 -20.44 22.40 7.72
N ASN A 313 -21.46 23.24 7.50
CA ASN A 313 -22.83 22.78 7.24
C ASN A 313 -22.94 21.94 5.95
N LYS A 314 -22.09 22.21 4.96
CA LYS A 314 -21.99 21.43 3.71
C LYS A 314 -21.23 20.11 3.91
N GLY A 315 -20.56 19.93 5.04
CA GLY A 315 -19.77 18.72 5.34
C GLY A 315 -18.40 18.73 4.66
N ILE A 316 -17.85 19.91 4.31
CA ILE A 316 -16.49 20.04 3.75
C ILE A 316 -15.47 19.56 4.79
N ALA A 317 -14.49 18.75 4.36
CA ALA A 317 -13.52 18.11 5.23
C ALA A 317 -12.45 19.09 5.77
N GLY A 318 -12.20 20.19 5.08
CA GLY A 318 -11.28 21.24 5.51
C GLY A 318 -11.06 22.32 4.45
N ILE A 319 -10.37 23.38 4.84
CA ILE A 319 -10.15 24.56 4.03
C ILE A 319 -8.67 24.92 4.03
N ILE A 320 -8.13 25.20 2.86
CA ILE A 320 -6.73 25.64 2.66
C ILE A 320 -6.74 26.97 1.91
N ILE A 321 -6.00 27.94 2.43
CA ILE A 321 -5.97 29.30 1.89
C ILE A 321 -4.51 29.72 1.68
N ASP A 322 -4.08 29.85 0.43
CA ASP A 322 -2.82 30.52 0.08
C ASP A 322 -3.05 32.03 0.12
N GLY A 323 -3.13 32.57 1.33
CA GLY A 323 -3.50 33.92 1.63
C GLY A 323 -3.92 34.11 3.08
N ALA A 324 -4.51 35.27 3.37
CA ALA A 324 -4.99 35.61 4.71
C ALA A 324 -6.39 35.03 4.99
N VAL A 325 -6.65 34.77 6.26
CA VAL A 325 -7.97 34.48 6.84
C VAL A 325 -8.30 35.52 7.91
N ARG A 326 -9.58 35.80 8.15
CA ARG A 326 -10.04 36.65 9.23
C ARG A 326 -10.94 35.92 10.21
N ASP A 327 -11.37 36.58 11.28
CA ASP A 327 -12.27 36.05 12.31
C ASP A 327 -11.72 34.76 12.95
N TRP A 328 -10.40 34.75 13.21
CA TRP A 328 -9.69 33.51 13.63
C TRP A 328 -10.18 32.96 14.97
N ASP A 329 -10.47 33.86 15.94
CA ASP A 329 -10.96 33.46 17.28
C ASP A 329 -12.29 32.71 17.21
N ASP A 330 -13.15 33.03 16.23
CA ASP A 330 -14.40 32.34 16.00
C ASP A 330 -14.20 31.04 15.19
N ILE A 331 -13.28 31.05 14.21
CA ILE A 331 -12.94 29.88 13.40
C ILE A 331 -12.45 28.72 14.28
N VAL A 332 -11.59 28.98 15.27
CA VAL A 332 -11.03 27.93 16.14
C VAL A 332 -12.07 27.33 17.10
N THR A 333 -13.28 27.85 17.12
CA THR A 333 -14.43 27.24 17.84
C THR A 333 -15.20 26.21 17.00
N LEU A 334 -14.91 26.13 15.68
CA LEU A 334 -15.59 25.24 14.75
C LEU A 334 -14.80 23.93 14.60
N GLU A 335 -15.50 22.83 14.37
CA GLU A 335 -14.86 21.51 14.21
C GLU A 335 -14.44 21.21 12.75
N ILE A 336 -13.86 22.19 12.07
CA ILE A 336 -13.38 22.08 10.69
C ILE A 336 -11.91 22.49 10.58
N PRO A 337 -11.04 21.70 10.00
CA PRO A 337 -9.64 22.06 9.78
C PRO A 337 -9.51 23.25 8.84
N VAL A 338 -8.70 24.25 9.25
CA VAL A 338 -8.37 25.43 8.44
C VAL A 338 -6.87 25.66 8.45
N TYR A 339 -6.30 25.82 7.26
CA TYR A 339 -4.90 26.14 7.05
C TYR A 339 -4.79 27.42 6.23
N ALA A 340 -3.97 28.37 6.66
CA ALA A 340 -3.78 29.64 5.99
C ALA A 340 -2.33 30.13 6.11
N THR A 341 -1.97 31.15 5.34
CA THR A 341 -0.63 31.76 5.41
C THR A 341 -0.55 32.94 6.36
N ALA A 342 -1.67 33.62 6.63
CA ALA A 342 -1.74 34.77 7.54
C ALA A 342 -3.13 34.96 8.16
N ILE A 343 -3.20 35.77 9.22
CA ILE A 343 -4.45 36.29 9.78
C ILE A 343 -4.48 37.79 9.50
N GLN A 344 -5.61 38.32 8.99
CA GLN A 344 -5.78 39.70 8.66
C GLN A 344 -7.24 40.13 8.83
N PRO A 345 -7.55 41.26 9.51
CA PRO A 345 -8.93 41.67 9.71
C PRO A 345 -9.59 42.25 8.44
N ASN A 346 -8.81 42.71 7.45
CA ASN A 346 -9.33 43.27 6.22
C ASN A 346 -9.95 42.20 5.31
N ALA A 347 -11.17 42.44 4.83
CA ALA A 347 -11.79 41.68 3.76
C ALA A 347 -11.79 42.46 2.46
N GLY A 348 -11.75 41.75 1.35
CA GLY A 348 -12.01 42.35 0.04
C GLY A 348 -13.50 42.51 -0.26
N GLU A 349 -13.79 43.00 -1.45
CA GLU A 349 -15.16 43.18 -1.96
C GLU A 349 -15.54 42.04 -2.91
N PRO A 350 -16.82 41.64 -2.97
CA PRO A 350 -17.30 40.60 -3.89
C PRO A 350 -17.44 41.19 -5.31
N LYS A 351 -16.45 41.02 -6.15
CA LYS A 351 -16.44 41.47 -7.54
C LYS A 351 -16.68 40.36 -8.57
N GLY A 352 -16.60 39.10 -8.15
CA GLY A 352 -16.79 37.94 -8.99
C GLY A 352 -15.55 37.49 -9.76
N PHE A 353 -14.38 38.04 -9.42
CA PHE A 353 -13.13 37.70 -10.08
C PHE A 353 -12.64 36.32 -9.65
N GLY A 354 -12.06 35.60 -10.60
CA GLY A 354 -11.49 34.28 -10.36
C GLY A 354 -12.23 33.14 -11.02
N GLU A 355 -11.83 31.94 -10.70
CA GLU A 355 -12.32 30.71 -11.33
C GLU A 355 -12.45 29.57 -10.28
N ILE A 356 -13.47 28.73 -10.46
CA ILE A 356 -13.69 27.54 -9.63
C ILE A 356 -13.37 26.32 -10.48
N ASN A 357 -12.75 25.31 -9.87
CA ASN A 357 -12.35 24.05 -10.52
C ASN A 357 -11.34 24.27 -11.68
N ALA A 358 -10.47 25.27 -11.58
CA ALA A 358 -9.29 25.41 -12.41
C ALA A 358 -8.05 24.78 -11.71
N GLU A 359 -7.01 24.45 -12.48
CA GLU A 359 -5.70 24.16 -11.92
C GLU A 359 -5.11 25.41 -11.31
N ILE A 360 -4.69 25.35 -10.06
CA ILE A 360 -4.12 26.47 -9.33
C ILE A 360 -2.74 26.14 -8.76
N SER A 361 -1.96 27.18 -8.45
CA SER A 361 -0.80 27.07 -7.58
C SER A 361 -1.20 27.51 -6.18
N CYS A 362 -1.05 26.63 -5.19
CA CYS A 362 -1.40 26.92 -3.81
C CYS A 362 -0.27 26.46 -2.88
N CYS A 363 0.26 27.39 -2.08
CA CYS A 363 1.31 27.09 -1.09
C CYS A 363 2.50 26.30 -1.68
N GLY A 364 2.93 26.66 -2.89
CA GLY A 364 4.09 26.06 -3.57
C GLY A 364 3.80 24.72 -4.28
N GLN A 365 2.56 24.25 -4.29
CA GLN A 365 2.16 23.03 -5.00
C GLN A 365 1.14 23.35 -6.11
N PRO A 366 1.23 22.68 -7.27
CA PRO A 366 0.12 22.63 -8.22
C PRO A 366 -1.01 21.79 -7.61
N VAL A 367 -2.24 22.26 -7.71
CA VAL A 367 -3.44 21.54 -7.26
C VAL A 367 -4.47 21.55 -8.37
N ARG A 368 -4.89 20.37 -8.79
CA ARG A 368 -5.95 20.19 -9.78
C ARG A 368 -7.25 19.75 -9.10
N PRO A 369 -8.41 20.10 -9.66
CA PRO A 369 -9.68 19.57 -9.20
C PRO A 369 -9.65 18.04 -9.10
N GLY A 370 -10.07 17.52 -7.94
CA GLY A 370 -10.08 16.09 -7.67
C GLY A 370 -8.76 15.47 -7.20
N ASP A 371 -7.65 16.23 -7.09
CA ASP A 371 -6.47 15.78 -6.38
C ASP A 371 -6.82 15.50 -4.92
N TRP A 372 -6.20 14.49 -4.32
CA TRP A 372 -6.43 14.17 -2.92
C TRP A 372 -5.55 15.02 -2.01
N LEU A 373 -6.09 15.37 -0.87
CA LEU A 373 -5.41 16.14 0.16
C LEU A 373 -5.49 15.40 1.49
N ILE A 374 -4.37 15.37 2.19
CA ILE A 374 -4.30 14.97 3.59
C ILE A 374 -3.66 16.10 4.38
N GLY A 375 -4.27 16.45 5.51
CA GLY A 375 -3.77 17.46 6.42
C GLY A 375 -3.87 17.01 7.86
N ASP A 376 -2.78 17.21 8.61
CA ASP A 376 -2.69 16.98 10.05
C ASP A 376 -1.87 18.11 10.71
N GLN A 377 -1.46 17.92 11.98
CA GLN A 377 -0.64 18.91 12.71
C GLN A 377 0.73 19.16 12.07
N SER A 378 1.20 18.27 11.19
CA SER A 378 2.48 18.43 10.48
C SER A 378 2.37 19.27 9.21
N GLY A 379 1.15 19.55 8.75
CA GLY A 379 0.85 20.31 7.55
C GLY A 379 -0.02 19.57 6.55
N VAL A 380 0.00 20.02 5.29
CA VAL A 380 -0.85 19.52 4.20
C VAL A 380 0.00 18.92 3.08
N VAL A 381 -0.48 17.81 2.52
CA VAL A 381 0.13 17.14 1.36
C VAL A 381 -0.89 16.98 0.25
N VAL A 382 -0.48 17.32 -0.98
CA VAL A 382 -1.25 17.11 -2.21
C VAL A 382 -0.84 15.80 -2.87
N ILE A 383 -1.81 14.99 -3.23
CA ILE A 383 -1.61 13.71 -3.91
C ILE A 383 -2.31 13.79 -5.27
N PRO A 384 -1.59 13.69 -6.40
CA PRO A 384 -2.22 13.67 -7.72
C PRO A 384 -3.28 12.57 -7.81
N ARG A 385 -4.47 12.89 -8.30
CA ARG A 385 -5.63 11.97 -8.34
C ARG A 385 -5.33 10.65 -9.04
N GLU A 386 -4.49 10.69 -10.09
CA GLU A 386 -4.12 9.51 -10.86
C GLU A 386 -3.24 8.53 -10.07
N ARG A 387 -2.59 9.02 -9.01
CA ARG A 387 -1.69 8.24 -8.15
C ARG A 387 -2.22 8.02 -6.74
N ALA A 388 -3.43 8.48 -6.45
CA ALA A 388 -3.92 8.56 -5.08
C ALA A 388 -3.96 7.18 -4.40
N TYR A 389 -4.45 6.15 -5.09
CA TYR A 389 -4.49 4.80 -4.55
C TYR A 389 -3.09 4.21 -4.34
N GLU A 390 -2.20 4.34 -5.33
CA GLU A 390 -0.78 3.93 -5.22
C GLU A 390 -0.11 4.57 -3.99
N VAL A 391 -0.24 5.89 -3.88
CA VAL A 391 0.41 6.66 -2.81
C VAL A 391 -0.16 6.31 -1.44
N ALA A 392 -1.49 6.18 -1.32
CA ALA A 392 -2.13 5.78 -0.07
C ALA A 392 -1.68 4.38 0.39
N ARG A 393 -1.60 3.41 -0.52
CA ARG A 393 -1.06 2.07 -0.26
C ARG A 393 0.40 2.11 0.21
N ARG A 394 1.26 2.86 -0.50
CA ARG A 394 2.67 3.04 -0.11
C ARG A 394 2.80 3.70 1.27
N ALA A 395 1.97 4.70 1.58
CA ALA A 395 1.99 5.37 2.87
C ALA A 395 1.65 4.40 4.02
N VAL A 396 0.72 3.48 3.82
CA VAL A 396 0.41 2.40 4.79
C VAL A 396 1.64 1.49 4.99
N GLU A 397 2.39 1.16 3.94
CA GLU A 397 3.62 0.36 4.09
C GLU A 397 4.73 1.12 4.84
N VAL A 398 4.85 2.43 4.63
CA VAL A 398 5.75 3.30 5.43
C VAL A 398 5.33 3.26 6.89
N GLN A 399 4.05 3.46 7.19
CA GLN A 399 3.50 3.45 8.55
C GLN A 399 3.75 2.10 9.26
N LYS A 400 3.53 0.96 8.59
CA LYS A 400 3.84 -0.37 9.13
C LYS A 400 5.32 -0.53 9.46
N THR A 401 6.20 -0.04 8.60
CA THR A 401 7.66 -0.04 8.83
C THR A 401 8.03 0.78 10.06
N GLU A 402 7.44 1.98 10.22
CA GLU A 402 7.66 2.82 11.39
C GLU A 402 7.14 2.20 12.68
N VAL A 403 5.97 1.53 12.65
CA VAL A 403 5.44 0.80 13.83
C VAL A 403 6.45 -0.22 14.33
N ARG A 404 7.05 -1.00 13.41
CA ARG A 404 8.10 -1.95 13.75
C ARG A 404 9.33 -1.26 14.35
N ILE A 405 9.82 -0.18 13.70
CA ILE A 405 11.00 0.56 14.18
C ILE A 405 10.75 1.12 15.59
N ARG A 406 9.57 1.68 15.86
CA ARG A 406 9.19 2.16 17.20
C ARG A 406 9.22 1.06 18.23
N GLU A 407 8.77 -0.15 17.89
CA GLU A 407 8.83 -1.29 18.79
C GLU A 407 10.27 -1.73 19.10
N GLU A 408 11.14 -1.77 18.08
CA GLU A 408 12.54 -2.08 18.25
C GLU A 408 13.29 -1.03 19.11
N ILE A 409 12.95 0.27 18.91
CA ILE A 409 13.45 1.35 19.78
C ILE A 409 12.97 1.17 21.22
N ARG A 410 11.70 0.81 21.44
CA ARG A 410 11.15 0.55 22.77
C ARG A 410 11.88 -0.60 23.48
N ARG A 411 12.39 -1.56 22.72
CA ARG A 411 13.21 -2.68 23.23
C ARG A 411 14.67 -2.32 23.49
N GLY A 412 15.06 -1.05 23.30
CA GLY A 412 16.39 -0.53 23.59
C GLY A 412 17.30 -0.34 22.37
N GLY A 413 16.78 -0.54 21.15
CA GLY A 413 17.48 -0.21 19.92
C GLY A 413 17.62 1.31 19.73
N THR A 414 18.60 1.75 18.94
CA THR A 414 18.72 3.14 18.51
C THR A 414 18.33 3.28 17.04
N LEU A 415 17.80 4.43 16.65
CA LEU A 415 17.44 4.67 15.24
C LEU A 415 18.65 4.51 14.31
N GLY A 416 19.85 4.90 14.75
CA GLY A 416 21.08 4.74 13.98
C GLY A 416 21.45 3.29 13.70
N SER A 417 21.32 2.41 14.71
CA SER A 417 21.59 0.98 14.53
C SER A 417 20.53 0.30 13.64
N LEU A 418 19.27 0.70 13.79
CA LEU A 418 18.14 0.13 13.04
C LEU A 418 18.09 0.59 11.58
N SER A 419 18.54 1.82 11.31
CA SER A 419 18.60 2.38 9.96
C SER A 419 19.86 1.95 9.20
N GLN A 420 20.76 1.21 9.84
CA GLN A 420 22.04 0.78 9.23
C GLN A 420 22.82 1.93 8.57
N LEU A 421 22.77 3.13 9.16
CA LEU A 421 23.34 4.35 8.58
C LEU A 421 24.82 4.20 8.22
N LEU A 422 25.57 3.42 9.01
CA LEU A 422 26.99 3.16 8.77
C LEU A 422 27.26 2.39 7.48
N LEU A 423 26.28 1.65 6.94
CA LEU A 423 26.38 0.96 5.65
C LEU A 423 26.26 1.92 4.45
N TRP A 424 25.73 3.13 4.66
CA TRP A 424 25.53 4.14 3.63
C TRP A 424 26.71 5.11 3.53
N GLU A 425 27.62 5.12 4.52
CA GLU A 425 28.85 5.90 4.43
C GLU A 425 29.77 5.31 3.36
N LYS A 426 29.99 6.06 2.29
CA LYS A 426 31.03 5.72 1.31
C LYS A 426 32.38 5.87 2.02
N LYS A 427 33.04 4.76 2.26
CA LYS A 427 34.42 4.73 2.70
C LYS A 427 35.35 5.21 1.61
#